data_d96b30b3b095737e0a5776ed0820eb7c
#
_entry.id   d96b30b3b095737e0a5776ed0820eb7c
#
_cell.length_a   1.000
_cell.length_b   1.000
_cell.length_c   1.000
_cell.angle_alpha   90.00
_cell.angle_beta   90.00
_cell.angle_gamma   90.00
#
_symmetry.space_group_name_H-M   'P 1'
#
loop_
_entity.id
_entity.type
_entity.pdbx_description
1 polymer ?
#
loop_
_entity_poly.entity_id
_entity_poly.type
_entity_poly.pdbx_seq_one_letter_code
_entity_poly.pdbx_strand_id
1 'polypeptide(L)'
;ILSGLVGSEMCIRDRIRTLQRAQDQFGVPVDIITGILGVETIYGQQMGNLRVIDSLSTLSFDFPRAHPRAQARNAYFKAELAAFLALSFRQRKPVQSYMGSYAGAMGLPQFMPSNWARLAIDFDGDGQVDLFGSTADAIGSVANYFIAHQWTPGMPTHFEVQVDESRADLATLLEPDIKPTFTAADLQRLGLTLSPQAAAYPGPLALIELKNGTDRSTYYLGTDNFYAITRYNWSSSYAMAVIQLGQAAMTG
;
A
#
# COMPACT_ATOMS: atom_id res chain seq x y z
N ILE A 1 -22.71 -2.79 -3.08
CA ILE A 1 -21.40 -2.07 -3.00
C ILE A 1 -21.60 -0.63 -2.53
N LEU A 2 -22.67 0.09 -2.98
CA LEU A 2 -22.93 1.48 -2.61
C LEU A 2 -23.32 1.71 -1.13
N SER A 3 -24.00 0.76 -0.47
CA SER A 3 -24.38 0.92 0.93
C SER A 3 -23.22 0.88 1.93
N GLY A 4 -22.11 0.24 1.57
CA GLY A 4 -20.88 0.24 2.37
C GLY A 4 -20.09 1.55 2.30
N LEU A 5 -20.22 2.29 1.18
CA LEU A 5 -19.54 3.58 0.99
C LEU A 5 -20.16 4.70 1.85
N VAL A 6 -21.47 4.72 2.05
CA VAL A 6 -22.15 5.75 2.86
C VAL A 6 -21.68 5.77 4.32
N GLY A 7 -21.43 4.60 4.92
CA GLY A 7 -20.85 4.51 6.27
C GLY A 7 -19.38 4.94 6.33
N SER A 8 -18.63 4.72 5.25
CA SER A 8 -17.23 5.12 5.14
C SER A 8 -17.04 6.63 4.91
N GLU A 9 -17.91 7.27 4.14
CA GLU A 9 -17.89 8.72 3.94
C GLU A 9 -18.07 9.50 5.25
N MET A 10 -18.99 9.06 6.12
CA MET A 10 -19.19 9.68 7.43
C MET A 10 -17.96 9.51 8.32
N CYS A 11 -17.33 8.35 8.28
CA CYS A 11 -16.09 8.08 9.03
C CYS A 11 -14.90 8.92 8.53
N ILE A 12 -14.82 9.20 7.23
CA ILE A 12 -13.77 10.04 6.63
C ILE A 12 -13.96 11.51 6.99
N ARG A 13 -15.20 12.04 6.90
CA ARG A 13 -15.52 13.45 7.24
C ARG A 13 -15.13 13.78 8.67
N ASP A 14 -15.37 12.88 9.61
CA ASP A 14 -14.98 13.05 11.02
C ASP A 14 -13.46 13.07 11.23
N ARG A 15 -12.68 12.53 10.27
CA ARG A 15 -11.21 12.41 10.34
C ARG A 15 -10.47 13.38 9.43
N ILE A 16 -11.16 14.21 8.66
CA ILE A 16 -10.55 15.09 7.65
C ILE A 16 -9.42 15.97 8.21
N ARG A 17 -9.57 16.48 9.43
CA ARG A 17 -8.53 17.29 10.08
C ARG A 17 -7.25 16.50 10.36
N THR A 18 -7.39 15.25 10.77
CA THR A 18 -6.24 14.37 11.05
C THR A 18 -5.55 13.97 9.74
N LEU A 19 -6.32 13.67 8.70
CA LEU A 19 -5.81 13.38 7.36
C LEU A 19 -5.06 14.59 6.78
N GLN A 20 -5.62 15.80 6.90
CA GLN A 20 -4.98 17.03 6.44
C GLN A 20 -3.67 17.28 7.20
N ARG A 21 -3.66 17.12 8.54
CA ARG A 21 -2.44 17.22 9.34
C ARG A 21 -1.37 16.23 8.88
N ALA A 22 -1.74 15.00 8.55
CA ALA A 22 -0.81 14.01 8.04
C ALA A 22 -0.25 14.42 6.66
N GLN A 23 -1.10 14.92 5.75
CA GLN A 23 -0.64 15.47 4.48
C GLN A 23 0.30 16.65 4.66
N ASP A 24 -0.03 17.60 5.53
CA ASP A 24 0.80 18.78 5.79
C ASP A 24 2.16 18.41 6.38
N GLN A 25 2.18 17.39 7.25
CA GLN A 25 3.41 16.95 7.93
C GLN A 25 4.29 16.05 7.06
N PHE A 26 3.71 15.15 6.30
CA PHE A 26 4.43 14.10 5.57
C PHE A 26 4.41 14.29 4.04
N GLY A 27 3.57 15.19 3.52
CA GLY A 27 3.42 15.39 2.07
C GLY A 27 2.77 14.22 1.33
N VAL A 28 2.12 13.30 2.05
CA VAL A 28 1.34 12.19 1.46
C VAL A 28 -0.10 12.63 1.32
N PRO A 29 -0.69 12.64 0.11
CA PRO A 29 -2.05 13.14 -0.12
C PRO A 29 -3.11 12.39 0.69
N VAL A 30 -4.13 13.13 1.12
CA VAL A 30 -5.28 12.59 1.90
C VAL A 30 -5.92 11.39 1.22
N ASP A 31 -6.11 11.46 -0.10
CA ASP A 31 -6.71 10.38 -0.90
C ASP A 31 -5.86 9.10 -0.87
N ILE A 32 -4.54 9.19 -0.90
CA ILE A 32 -3.67 8.01 -0.81
C ILE A 32 -3.78 7.35 0.57
N ILE A 33 -3.71 8.13 1.65
CA ILE A 33 -3.86 7.59 3.02
C ILE A 33 -5.25 6.95 3.19
N THR A 34 -6.29 7.62 2.71
CA THR A 34 -7.67 7.15 2.74
C THR A 34 -7.83 5.87 1.92
N GLY A 35 -7.24 5.81 0.73
CA GLY A 35 -7.25 4.64 -0.15
C GLY A 35 -6.61 3.42 0.50
N ILE A 36 -5.48 3.57 1.17
CA ILE A 36 -4.84 2.48 1.94
C ILE A 36 -5.80 1.94 3.00
N LEU A 37 -6.32 2.78 3.88
CA LEU A 37 -7.22 2.36 4.96
C LEU A 37 -8.51 1.73 4.43
N GLY A 38 -8.98 2.18 3.27
CA GLY A 38 -10.13 1.61 2.59
C GLY A 38 -9.85 0.22 2.02
N VAL A 39 -8.77 0.05 1.29
CA VAL A 39 -8.39 -1.23 0.67
C VAL A 39 -8.01 -2.27 1.72
N GLU A 40 -7.28 -1.88 2.76
CA GLU A 40 -6.78 -2.82 3.78
C GLU A 40 -7.89 -3.35 4.68
N THR A 41 -8.80 -2.50 5.14
CA THR A 41 -9.73 -2.91 6.22
C THR A 41 -11.16 -2.43 6.06
N ILE A 42 -11.50 -1.83 4.90
CA ILE A 42 -12.81 -1.14 4.74
C ILE A 42 -13.00 -0.16 5.91
N TYR A 43 -11.98 0.69 6.12
CA TYR A 43 -11.95 1.69 7.20
C TYR A 43 -12.17 1.12 8.61
N GLY A 44 -11.59 -0.06 8.88
CA GLY A 44 -11.64 -0.73 10.17
C GLY A 44 -12.74 -1.77 10.35
N GLN A 45 -13.60 -1.97 9.34
CA GLN A 45 -14.65 -2.98 9.41
C GLN A 45 -14.12 -4.42 9.31
N GLN A 46 -12.92 -4.60 8.70
CA GLN A 46 -12.33 -5.92 8.45
C GLN A 46 -10.82 -5.94 8.76
N MET A 47 -10.47 -6.00 10.03
CA MET A 47 -9.08 -6.03 10.48
C MET A 47 -8.51 -7.45 10.65
N GLY A 48 -9.27 -8.48 10.26
CA GLY A 48 -8.93 -9.89 10.49
C GLY A 48 -9.46 -10.42 11.82
N ASN A 49 -9.65 -11.74 11.88
CA ASN A 49 -10.29 -12.45 12.99
C ASN A 49 -9.48 -13.66 13.49
N LEU A 50 -8.22 -13.78 13.08
CA LEU A 50 -7.32 -14.83 13.54
C LEU A 50 -6.38 -14.26 14.61
N ARG A 51 -6.03 -15.07 15.61
CA ARG A 51 -5.00 -14.66 16.56
C ARG A 51 -3.65 -14.60 15.84
N VAL A 52 -3.00 -13.44 15.92
CA VAL A 52 -1.73 -13.18 15.24
C VAL A 52 -0.66 -14.17 15.67
N ILE A 53 -0.64 -14.55 16.97
CA ILE A 53 0.31 -15.55 17.47
C ILE A 53 0.15 -16.90 16.76
N ASP A 54 -1.09 -17.35 16.52
CA ASP A 54 -1.35 -18.63 15.86
C ASP A 54 -0.96 -18.57 14.37
N SER A 55 -1.34 -17.49 13.67
CA SER A 55 -0.98 -17.27 12.27
C SER A 55 0.54 -17.27 12.07
N LEU A 56 1.25 -16.45 12.84
CA LEU A 56 2.70 -16.34 12.72
C LEU A 56 3.44 -17.60 13.15
N SER A 57 2.96 -18.28 14.21
CA SER A 57 3.56 -19.56 14.64
C SER A 57 3.39 -20.63 13.59
N THR A 58 2.19 -20.78 13.02
CA THR A 58 1.93 -21.73 11.93
C THR A 58 2.85 -21.47 10.73
N LEU A 59 2.91 -20.22 10.24
CA LEU A 59 3.74 -19.86 9.09
C LEU A 59 5.25 -19.93 9.38
N SER A 60 5.65 -19.80 10.64
CA SER A 60 7.05 -19.91 11.06
C SER A 60 7.53 -21.36 11.18
N PHE A 61 6.67 -22.28 11.56
CA PHE A 61 7.08 -23.65 11.87
C PHE A 61 6.51 -24.71 10.91
N ASP A 62 5.39 -24.40 10.26
CA ASP A 62 4.68 -25.32 9.35
C ASP A 62 4.34 -24.66 7.99
N PHE A 63 5.25 -23.86 7.44
CA PHE A 63 5.07 -23.27 6.13
C PHE A 63 5.07 -24.34 5.03
N PRO A 64 4.17 -24.28 4.01
CA PRO A 64 4.07 -25.29 2.96
C PRO A 64 5.40 -25.52 2.22
N ARG A 65 5.95 -26.73 2.37
CA ARG A 65 7.27 -27.09 1.80
C ARG A 65 7.29 -27.10 0.27
N ALA A 66 6.13 -27.32 -0.36
CA ALA A 66 5.99 -27.30 -1.83
C ALA A 66 6.06 -25.89 -2.45
N HIS A 67 6.01 -24.84 -1.64
CA HIS A 67 6.07 -23.46 -2.15
C HIS A 67 7.48 -23.14 -2.69
N PRO A 68 7.63 -22.56 -3.91
CA PRO A 68 8.94 -22.32 -4.54
C PRO A 68 9.92 -21.50 -3.69
N ARG A 69 9.41 -20.65 -2.82
CA ARG A 69 10.19 -19.80 -1.90
C ARG A 69 9.97 -20.19 -0.43
N ALA A 70 9.71 -21.46 -0.13
CA ALA A 70 9.37 -21.92 1.21
C ALA A 70 10.39 -21.50 2.26
N GLN A 71 11.68 -21.70 1.99
CA GLN A 71 12.76 -21.34 2.93
C GLN A 71 12.78 -19.83 3.25
N ALA A 72 12.72 -18.99 2.23
CA ALA A 72 12.74 -17.53 2.41
C ALA A 72 11.47 -17.04 3.14
N ARG A 73 10.30 -17.61 2.81
CA ARG A 73 9.03 -17.26 3.47
C ARG A 73 9.03 -17.72 4.92
N ASN A 74 9.52 -18.91 5.22
CA ASN A 74 9.66 -19.39 6.58
C ASN A 74 10.58 -18.50 7.42
N ALA A 75 11.75 -18.11 6.88
CA ALA A 75 12.66 -17.17 7.55
C ALA A 75 12.00 -15.82 7.82
N TYR A 76 11.25 -15.29 6.84
CA TYR A 76 10.48 -14.06 6.98
C TYR A 76 9.47 -14.15 8.13
N PHE A 77 8.63 -15.19 8.16
CA PHE A 77 7.61 -15.32 9.22
C PHE A 77 8.22 -15.56 10.61
N LYS A 78 9.38 -16.22 10.71
CA LYS A 78 10.12 -16.31 11.98
C LYS A 78 10.59 -14.94 12.48
N ALA A 79 11.05 -14.09 11.58
CA ALA A 79 11.43 -12.71 11.94
C ALA A 79 10.20 -11.89 12.38
N GLU A 80 9.06 -12.04 11.69
CA GLU A 80 7.82 -11.37 12.07
C GLU A 80 7.27 -11.88 13.40
N LEU A 81 7.36 -13.18 13.68
CA LEU A 81 7.00 -13.75 15.00
C LEU A 81 7.87 -13.16 16.11
N ALA A 82 9.18 -13.06 15.91
CA ALA A 82 10.07 -12.46 16.89
C ALA A 82 9.73 -10.96 17.11
N ALA A 83 9.47 -10.22 16.04
CA ALA A 83 9.05 -8.83 16.11
C ALA A 83 7.71 -8.67 16.85
N PHE A 84 6.76 -9.59 16.63
CA PHE A 84 5.46 -9.61 17.30
C PHE A 84 5.58 -9.85 18.81
N LEU A 85 6.39 -10.83 19.23
CA LEU A 85 6.62 -11.10 20.65
C LEU A 85 7.26 -9.90 21.35
N ALA A 86 8.25 -9.27 20.70
CA ALA A 86 8.88 -8.05 21.22
C ALA A 86 7.89 -6.86 21.29
N LEU A 87 6.99 -6.72 20.32
CA LEU A 87 5.93 -5.71 20.30
C LEU A 87 4.95 -5.91 21.46
N SER A 88 4.42 -7.12 21.62
CA SER A 88 3.50 -7.49 22.71
C SER A 88 4.13 -7.20 24.09
N PHE A 89 5.39 -7.56 24.27
CA PHE A 89 6.14 -7.28 25.50
C PHE A 89 6.25 -5.77 25.78
N ARG A 90 6.63 -4.98 24.77
CA ARG A 90 6.74 -3.51 24.90
C ARG A 90 5.41 -2.86 25.21
N GLN A 91 4.33 -3.30 24.56
CA GLN A 91 2.99 -2.77 24.79
C GLN A 91 2.33 -3.32 26.06
N ARG A 92 2.97 -4.27 26.76
CA ARG A 92 2.41 -4.93 27.96
C ARG A 92 1.01 -5.52 27.71
N LYS A 93 0.75 -5.99 26.50
CA LYS A 93 -0.52 -6.63 26.10
C LYS A 93 -0.27 -8.12 25.88
N PRO A 94 -1.18 -9.01 26.31
CA PRO A 94 -1.05 -10.46 26.09
C PRO A 94 -1.01 -10.79 24.59
N VAL A 95 -0.12 -11.68 24.15
CA VAL A 95 0.01 -12.08 22.75
C VAL A 95 -1.29 -12.61 22.14
N GLN A 96 -2.16 -13.23 22.97
CA GLN A 96 -3.44 -13.78 22.54
C GLN A 96 -4.50 -12.70 22.24
N SER A 97 -4.29 -11.44 22.67
CA SER A 97 -5.24 -10.35 22.47
C SER A 97 -5.16 -9.71 21.09
N TYR A 98 -4.10 -10.00 20.32
CA TYR A 98 -3.93 -9.42 19.01
C TYR A 98 -4.63 -10.26 17.94
N MET A 99 -5.60 -9.64 17.27
CA MET A 99 -6.30 -10.24 16.14
C MET A 99 -5.78 -9.62 14.83
N GLY A 100 -5.80 -10.39 13.75
CA GLY A 100 -5.29 -9.93 12.47
C GLY A 100 -5.58 -10.87 11.31
N SER A 101 -4.86 -10.68 10.22
CA SER A 101 -4.98 -11.50 9.02
C SER A 101 -4.35 -12.89 9.22
N TYR A 102 -4.61 -13.78 8.27
CA TYR A 102 -3.97 -15.11 8.21
C TYR A 102 -2.44 -15.05 8.10
N ALA A 103 -1.89 -13.93 7.62
CA ALA A 103 -0.45 -13.70 7.51
C ALA A 103 0.14 -12.95 8.71
N GLY A 104 -0.69 -12.54 9.69
CA GLY A 104 -0.25 -11.82 10.88
C GLY A 104 -0.18 -10.30 10.74
N ALA A 105 -0.79 -9.73 9.70
CA ALA A 105 -0.98 -8.28 9.58
C ALA A 105 -2.04 -7.78 10.56
N MET A 106 -1.85 -6.58 11.13
CA MET A 106 -2.59 -6.09 12.28
C MET A 106 -3.12 -4.67 12.12
N GLY A 107 -4.29 -4.44 12.74
CA GLY A 107 -4.89 -3.12 12.91
C GLY A 107 -5.43 -2.50 11.62
N LEU A 108 -5.86 -1.26 11.71
CA LEU A 108 -6.42 -0.47 10.61
C LEU A 108 -5.53 -0.46 9.36
N PRO A 109 -4.18 -0.27 9.47
CA PRO A 109 -3.30 -0.21 8.30
C PRO A 109 -2.75 -1.58 7.90
N GLN A 110 -3.18 -2.69 8.51
CA GLN A 110 -2.69 -4.04 8.26
C GLN A 110 -1.15 -4.15 8.26
N PHE A 111 -0.51 -3.55 9.26
CA PHE A 111 0.94 -3.63 9.41
C PHE A 111 1.39 -5.00 9.90
N MET A 112 2.43 -5.53 9.25
CA MET A 112 3.21 -6.61 9.81
C MET A 112 3.91 -6.16 11.11
N PRO A 113 4.18 -7.06 12.07
CA PRO A 113 4.81 -6.69 13.35
C PRO A 113 6.10 -5.88 13.21
N SER A 114 6.94 -6.20 12.25
CA SER A 114 8.18 -5.45 11.98
C SER A 114 7.90 -4.02 11.49
N ASN A 115 6.86 -3.82 10.67
CA ASN A 115 6.44 -2.49 10.23
C ASN A 115 5.84 -1.69 11.39
N TRP A 116 5.00 -2.32 12.22
CA TRP A 116 4.52 -1.67 13.43
C TRP A 116 5.68 -1.17 14.30
N ALA A 117 6.65 -2.05 14.59
CA ALA A 117 7.77 -1.72 15.45
C ALA A 117 8.65 -0.57 14.95
N ARG A 118 8.73 -0.37 13.63
CA ARG A 118 9.60 0.62 12.97
C ARG A 118 8.89 1.88 12.51
N LEU A 119 7.63 1.76 12.09
CA LEU A 119 6.96 2.79 11.30
C LEU A 119 5.67 3.30 11.94
N ALA A 120 5.09 2.57 12.90
CA ALA A 120 3.92 3.06 13.59
C ALA A 120 4.31 4.19 14.56
N ILE A 121 3.48 5.22 14.60
CA ILE A 121 3.71 6.42 15.42
C ILE A 121 2.46 6.76 16.23
N ASP A 122 2.68 7.32 17.41
CA ASP A 122 1.68 7.99 18.21
C ASP A 122 1.37 9.35 17.55
N PHE A 123 0.30 9.38 16.76
CA PHE A 123 -0.03 10.57 15.98
C PHE A 123 -1.07 11.47 16.67
N ASP A 124 -1.81 11.00 17.66
CA ASP A 124 -2.68 11.84 18.49
C ASP A 124 -1.98 12.39 19.74
N GLY A 125 -0.82 11.85 20.10
CA GLY A 125 0.04 12.33 21.17
C GLY A 125 -0.41 11.89 22.56
N ASP A 126 -1.14 10.75 22.67
CA ASP A 126 -1.63 10.21 23.94
C ASP A 126 -0.56 9.40 24.71
N GLY A 127 0.62 9.21 24.12
CA GLY A 127 1.74 8.47 24.68
C GLY A 127 1.74 6.97 24.36
N GLN A 128 0.81 6.51 23.51
CA GLN A 128 0.71 5.12 23.06
C GLN A 128 0.58 5.05 21.54
N VAL A 129 0.97 3.92 20.94
CA VAL A 129 0.71 3.64 19.55
C VAL A 129 -0.38 2.57 19.46
N ASP A 130 -1.60 2.94 19.06
CA ASP A 130 -2.72 2.03 18.93
C ASP A 130 -3.28 1.97 17.51
N LEU A 131 -2.79 1.04 16.70
CA LEU A 131 -3.27 0.84 15.32
C LEU A 131 -4.63 0.13 15.23
N PHE A 132 -5.21 -0.31 16.35
CA PHE A 132 -6.55 -0.91 16.40
C PHE A 132 -7.63 0.12 16.74
N GLY A 133 -7.40 0.94 17.76
CA GLY A 133 -8.38 1.86 18.30
C GLY A 133 -8.19 3.31 17.87
N SER A 134 -6.94 3.76 17.66
CA SER A 134 -6.65 5.13 17.23
C SER A 134 -6.59 5.23 15.70
N THR A 135 -7.63 5.82 15.11
CA THR A 135 -7.60 6.16 13.67
C THR A 135 -6.52 7.21 13.38
N ALA A 136 -6.20 8.07 14.33
CA ALA A 136 -5.14 9.07 14.17
C ALA A 136 -3.78 8.40 14.01
N ASP A 137 -3.45 7.43 14.89
CA ASP A 137 -2.20 6.68 14.77
C ASP A 137 -2.11 5.89 13.47
N ALA A 138 -3.22 5.29 13.04
CA ALA A 138 -3.28 4.59 11.78
C ALA A 138 -2.98 5.53 10.59
N ILE A 139 -3.61 6.71 10.55
CA ILE A 139 -3.39 7.75 9.52
C ILE A 139 -1.93 8.19 9.52
N GLY A 140 -1.39 8.58 10.68
CA GLY A 140 -0.01 9.03 10.82
C GLY A 140 0.99 7.93 10.45
N SER A 141 0.72 6.69 10.86
CA SER A 141 1.58 5.54 10.57
C SER A 141 1.59 5.17 9.08
N VAL A 142 0.45 5.26 8.38
CA VAL A 142 0.39 5.10 6.91
C VAL A 142 1.23 6.18 6.22
N ALA A 143 1.10 7.44 6.63
CA ALA A 143 1.90 8.52 6.06
C ALA A 143 3.40 8.31 6.31
N ASN A 144 3.79 7.93 7.54
CA ASN A 144 5.17 7.63 7.89
C ASN A 144 5.73 6.42 7.12
N TYR A 145 4.88 5.41 6.84
CA TYR A 145 5.25 4.28 5.98
C TYR A 145 5.68 4.75 4.59
N PHE A 146 4.93 5.65 3.98
CA PHE A 146 5.26 6.18 2.66
C PHE A 146 6.56 6.98 2.63
N ILE A 147 6.83 7.78 3.68
CA ILE A 147 8.12 8.48 3.81
C ILE A 147 9.28 7.48 3.89
N ALA A 148 9.14 6.42 4.68
CA ALA A 148 10.15 5.36 4.76
C ALA A 148 10.35 4.60 3.44
N HIS A 149 9.37 4.66 2.53
CA HIS A 149 9.41 4.06 1.19
C HIS A 149 9.60 5.10 0.08
N GLN A 150 10.24 6.24 0.40
CA GLN A 150 10.70 7.26 -0.55
C GLN A 150 9.58 7.99 -1.28
N TRP A 151 8.44 8.17 -0.66
CA TRP A 151 7.40 9.06 -1.19
C TRP A 151 7.94 10.46 -1.39
N THR A 152 7.72 11.02 -2.56
CA THR A 152 8.12 12.38 -2.91
C THR A 152 6.89 13.30 -2.94
N PRO A 153 6.79 14.29 -2.03
CA PRO A 153 5.68 15.24 -2.02
C PRO A 153 5.52 15.96 -3.37
N GLY A 154 4.27 16.10 -3.83
CA GLY A 154 3.95 16.80 -5.08
C GLY A 154 4.26 16.02 -6.37
N MET A 155 4.91 14.88 -6.31
CA MET A 155 5.12 14.02 -7.46
C MET A 155 3.81 13.27 -7.78
N PRO A 156 3.35 13.24 -9.05
CA PRO A 156 2.21 12.43 -9.44
C PRO A 156 2.50 10.93 -9.23
N THR A 157 1.46 10.14 -9.01
CA THR A 157 1.61 8.68 -8.91
C THR A 157 1.77 8.03 -10.28
N HIS A 158 1.06 8.52 -11.28
CA HIS A 158 1.06 7.94 -12.63
C HIS A 158 0.60 8.97 -13.68
N PHE A 159 0.76 8.58 -14.95
CA PHE A 159 0.17 9.26 -16.11
C PHE A 159 -0.62 8.25 -16.92
N GLU A 160 -1.71 8.69 -17.54
CA GLU A 160 -2.42 7.89 -18.55
C GLU A 160 -1.59 7.77 -19.81
N VAL A 161 -1.65 6.62 -20.46
CA VAL A 161 -1.00 6.37 -21.75
C VAL A 161 -1.87 5.46 -22.61
N GLN A 162 -1.98 5.81 -23.89
CA GLN A 162 -2.57 4.95 -24.91
C GLN A 162 -1.44 4.15 -25.57
N VAL A 163 -1.56 2.83 -25.56
CA VAL A 163 -0.56 1.93 -26.14
C VAL A 163 -1.10 1.29 -27.40
N ASP A 164 -0.40 1.50 -28.51
CA ASP A 164 -0.59 0.72 -29.73
C ASP A 164 0.29 -0.53 -29.64
N GLU A 165 -0.31 -1.65 -29.25
CA GLU A 165 0.39 -2.91 -29.03
C GLU A 165 1.08 -3.46 -30.30
N SER A 166 0.68 -2.98 -31.50
CA SER A 166 1.32 -3.37 -32.77
C SER A 166 2.65 -2.64 -33.02
N ARG A 167 2.90 -1.53 -32.30
CA ARG A 167 4.08 -0.66 -32.47
C ARG A 167 5.00 -0.67 -31.26
N ALA A 168 4.44 -0.90 -30.07
CA ALA A 168 5.19 -0.87 -28.81
C ALA A 168 5.97 -2.17 -28.60
N ASP A 169 7.20 -2.07 -28.18
CA ASP A 169 7.99 -3.21 -27.67
C ASP A 169 7.57 -3.54 -26.25
N LEU A 170 6.38 -4.16 -26.13
CA LEU A 170 5.82 -4.54 -24.83
C LEU A 170 6.69 -5.52 -24.05
N ALA A 171 7.44 -6.39 -24.71
CA ALA A 171 8.32 -7.34 -24.04
C ALA A 171 9.41 -6.62 -23.23
N THR A 172 10.06 -5.63 -23.85
CA THR A 172 11.05 -4.79 -23.18
C THR A 172 10.41 -3.86 -22.14
N LEU A 173 9.26 -3.23 -22.48
CA LEU A 173 8.60 -2.26 -21.63
C LEU A 173 8.06 -2.85 -20.31
N LEU A 174 7.62 -4.12 -20.32
CA LEU A 174 7.04 -4.81 -19.16
C LEU A 174 8.07 -5.65 -18.38
N GLU A 175 9.29 -5.80 -18.90
CA GLU A 175 10.33 -6.60 -18.24
C GLU A 175 10.68 -6.09 -16.82
N PRO A 176 10.80 -4.76 -16.55
CA PRO A 176 11.08 -4.27 -15.21
C PRO A 176 9.90 -4.38 -14.22
N ASP A 177 8.76 -4.92 -14.64
CA ASP A 177 7.52 -4.98 -13.89
C ASP A 177 7.07 -3.56 -13.44
N ILE A 178 6.75 -3.36 -12.18
CA ILE A 178 6.26 -2.09 -11.63
C ILE A 178 7.39 -1.10 -11.26
N LYS A 179 8.64 -1.44 -11.49
CA LYS A 179 9.78 -0.61 -11.10
C LYS A 179 10.07 0.48 -12.14
N PRO A 180 10.02 1.77 -11.79
CA PRO A 180 10.36 2.85 -12.71
C PRO A 180 11.82 2.72 -13.20
N THR A 181 12.00 2.61 -14.53
CA THR A 181 13.31 2.28 -15.13
C THR A 181 13.58 3.11 -16.38
N PHE A 182 12.54 3.50 -17.12
CA PHE A 182 12.66 4.14 -18.43
C PHE A 182 12.55 5.66 -18.32
N THR A 183 13.38 6.37 -19.06
CA THR A 183 13.17 7.80 -19.31
C THR A 183 12.02 8.00 -20.32
N ALA A 184 11.46 9.21 -20.40
CA ALA A 184 10.47 9.55 -21.41
C ALA A 184 10.99 9.29 -22.85
N ALA A 185 12.27 9.57 -23.11
CA ALA A 185 12.92 9.31 -24.41
C ALA A 185 13.01 7.80 -24.71
N ASP A 186 13.29 6.95 -23.70
CA ASP A 186 13.29 5.50 -23.87
C ASP A 186 11.92 4.97 -24.23
N LEU A 187 10.87 5.43 -23.52
CA LEU A 187 9.49 5.04 -23.79
C LEU A 187 9.05 5.40 -25.21
N GLN A 188 9.41 6.60 -25.69
CA GLN A 188 9.11 7.01 -27.07
C GLN A 188 9.87 6.16 -28.10
N ARG A 189 11.16 5.87 -27.87
CA ARG A 189 11.95 4.98 -28.72
C ARG A 189 11.38 3.57 -28.78
N LEU A 190 10.78 3.08 -27.69
CA LEU A 190 10.12 1.78 -27.60
C LEU A 190 8.67 1.81 -28.10
N GLY A 191 8.24 2.87 -28.76
CA GLY A 191 7.00 2.95 -29.52
C GLY A 191 5.81 3.56 -28.77
N LEU A 192 6.00 4.15 -27.59
CA LEU A 192 4.92 4.81 -26.86
C LEU A 192 4.71 6.26 -27.31
N THR A 193 3.46 6.70 -27.35
CA THR A 193 3.09 8.11 -27.50
C THR A 193 2.75 8.68 -26.13
N LEU A 194 3.54 9.68 -25.69
CA LEU A 194 3.41 10.27 -24.36
C LEU A 194 2.55 11.54 -24.38
N SER A 195 1.79 11.78 -23.33
CA SER A 195 1.18 13.08 -23.07
C SER A 195 2.28 14.14 -22.82
N PRO A 196 2.01 15.45 -23.01
CA PRO A 196 2.97 16.50 -22.71
C PRO A 196 3.50 16.44 -21.28
N GLN A 197 2.66 16.09 -20.30
CA GLN A 197 3.02 15.97 -18.89
C GLN A 197 3.99 14.79 -18.68
N ALA A 198 3.69 13.62 -19.25
CA ALA A 198 4.55 12.44 -19.13
C ALA A 198 5.89 12.66 -19.86
N ALA A 199 5.88 13.33 -21.02
CA ALA A 199 7.09 13.65 -21.78
C ALA A 199 8.00 14.67 -21.07
N ALA A 200 7.42 15.57 -20.28
CA ALA A 200 8.15 16.57 -19.49
C ALA A 200 8.59 16.06 -18.10
N TYR A 201 8.15 14.87 -17.70
CA TYR A 201 8.51 14.31 -16.38
C TYR A 201 10.00 13.94 -16.35
N PRO A 202 10.76 14.46 -15.35
CA PRO A 202 12.21 14.30 -15.33
C PRO A 202 12.69 12.97 -14.74
N GLY A 203 11.80 12.25 -14.03
CA GLY A 203 12.12 11.00 -13.36
C GLY A 203 11.90 9.76 -14.22
N PRO A 204 12.30 8.59 -13.74
CA PRO A 204 12.04 7.34 -14.41
C PRO A 204 10.55 6.97 -14.32
N LEU A 205 10.09 6.22 -15.32
CA LEU A 205 8.73 5.71 -15.45
C LEU A 205 8.74 4.19 -15.67
N ALA A 206 7.69 3.51 -15.26
CA ALA A 206 7.42 2.12 -15.59
C ALA A 206 6.14 2.02 -16.42
N LEU A 207 6.12 1.17 -17.45
CA LEU A 207 4.85 0.82 -18.09
C LEU A 207 4.10 -0.16 -17.21
N ILE A 208 2.93 0.24 -16.75
CA ILE A 208 2.05 -0.54 -15.90
C ILE A 208 0.91 -1.11 -16.75
N GLU A 209 0.78 -2.44 -16.78
CA GLU A 209 -0.33 -3.13 -17.41
C GLU A 209 -1.37 -3.54 -16.36
N LEU A 210 -2.63 -3.18 -16.59
CA LEU A 210 -3.77 -3.71 -15.86
C LEU A 210 -4.57 -4.63 -16.77
N LYS A 211 -4.58 -5.92 -16.45
CA LYS A 211 -5.33 -6.94 -17.19
C LYS A 211 -6.79 -6.89 -16.81
N ASN A 212 -7.67 -6.74 -17.81
CA ASN A 212 -9.13 -6.60 -17.63
C ASN A 212 -9.87 -7.90 -18.00
N GLY A 213 -9.37 -9.04 -17.58
CA GLY A 213 -9.94 -10.34 -17.90
C GLY A 213 -9.81 -10.65 -19.39
N THR A 214 -10.94 -10.69 -20.12
CA THR A 214 -11.01 -10.92 -21.59
C THR A 214 -10.93 -9.62 -22.41
N ASP A 215 -11.07 -8.47 -21.76
CA ASP A 215 -11.00 -7.17 -22.41
C ASP A 215 -9.54 -6.72 -22.62
N ARG A 216 -9.36 -5.67 -23.42
CA ARG A 216 -8.03 -5.08 -23.63
C ARG A 216 -7.44 -4.59 -22.33
N SER A 217 -6.14 -4.79 -22.15
CA SER A 217 -5.41 -4.22 -21.03
C SER A 217 -5.48 -2.70 -21.03
N THR A 218 -5.49 -2.12 -19.83
CA THR A 218 -5.31 -0.67 -19.64
C THR A 218 -3.88 -0.41 -19.21
N TYR A 219 -3.30 0.65 -19.75
CA TYR A 219 -1.89 0.99 -19.47
C TYR A 219 -1.75 2.33 -18.78
N TYR A 220 -0.78 2.42 -17.87
CA TYR A 220 -0.39 3.64 -17.18
C TYR A 220 1.14 3.75 -17.15
N LEU A 221 1.64 4.96 -16.96
CA LEU A 221 3.07 5.19 -16.68
C LEU A 221 3.23 5.50 -15.20
N GLY A 222 3.69 4.52 -14.44
CA GLY A 222 3.92 4.65 -12.99
C GLY A 222 5.22 5.39 -12.68
N THR A 223 5.17 6.29 -11.71
CA THR A 223 6.32 7.01 -11.14
C THR A 223 6.89 6.29 -9.92
N ASP A 224 7.90 6.87 -9.26
CA ASP A 224 8.39 6.38 -7.97
C ASP A 224 7.31 6.43 -6.87
N ASN A 225 6.35 7.38 -6.92
CA ASN A 225 5.23 7.39 -5.98
C ASN A 225 4.23 6.25 -6.23
N PHE A 226 3.99 5.86 -7.48
CA PHE A 226 3.24 4.64 -7.78
C PHE A 226 3.96 3.41 -7.21
N TYR A 227 5.26 3.33 -7.44
CA TYR A 227 6.09 2.27 -6.89
C TYR A 227 6.06 2.24 -5.36
N ALA A 228 6.08 3.40 -4.69
CA ALA A 228 5.94 3.48 -3.23
C ALA A 228 4.63 2.85 -2.73
N ILE A 229 3.50 3.02 -3.45
CA ILE A 229 2.24 2.37 -3.10
C ILE A 229 2.37 0.84 -3.21
N THR A 230 3.04 0.35 -4.24
CA THR A 230 3.23 -1.11 -4.41
C THR A 230 4.15 -1.73 -3.36
N ARG A 231 4.85 -0.94 -2.55
CA ARG A 231 5.62 -1.45 -1.39
C ARG A 231 4.73 -1.98 -0.28
N TYR A 232 3.48 -1.50 -0.21
CA TYR A 232 2.47 -2.05 0.70
C TYR A 232 2.02 -3.45 0.27
N ASN A 233 1.72 -3.61 -1.02
CA ASN A 233 1.42 -4.89 -1.65
C ASN A 233 1.94 -4.86 -3.08
N TRP A 234 2.79 -5.82 -3.44
CA TRP A 234 3.43 -5.91 -4.76
C TRP A 234 2.42 -6.26 -5.84
N SER A 235 1.64 -5.27 -6.28
CA SER A 235 0.61 -5.41 -7.30
C SER A 235 0.22 -4.06 -7.89
N SER A 236 0.23 -3.98 -9.22
CA SER A 236 -0.26 -2.80 -9.97
C SER A 236 -1.74 -2.56 -9.71
N SER A 237 -2.54 -3.63 -9.71
CA SER A 237 -3.99 -3.54 -9.45
C SER A 237 -4.28 -3.05 -8.03
N TYR A 238 -3.48 -3.46 -7.05
CA TYR A 238 -3.57 -2.93 -5.69
C TYR A 238 -3.32 -1.42 -5.65
N ALA A 239 -2.22 -0.97 -6.28
CA ALA A 239 -1.87 0.44 -6.27
C ALA A 239 -2.96 1.30 -6.95
N MET A 240 -3.50 0.85 -8.08
CA MET A 240 -4.61 1.56 -8.73
C MET A 240 -5.89 1.53 -7.90
N ALA A 241 -6.20 0.41 -7.22
CA ALA A 241 -7.35 0.36 -6.31
C ALA A 241 -7.22 1.36 -5.16
N VAL A 242 -6.04 1.50 -4.56
CA VAL A 242 -5.76 2.52 -3.54
C VAL A 242 -6.01 3.93 -4.09
N ILE A 243 -5.45 4.26 -5.25
CA ILE A 243 -5.58 5.57 -5.87
C ILE A 243 -7.05 5.89 -6.18
N GLN A 244 -7.73 4.98 -6.88
CA GLN A 244 -9.12 5.19 -7.33
C GLN A 244 -10.12 5.24 -6.16
N LEU A 245 -9.96 4.33 -5.17
CA LEU A 245 -10.82 4.34 -3.98
C LEU A 245 -10.62 5.60 -3.16
N GLY A 246 -9.38 6.03 -2.99
CA GLY A 246 -9.07 7.25 -2.26
C GLY A 246 -9.68 8.49 -2.93
N GLN A 247 -9.52 8.64 -4.24
CA GLN A 247 -10.13 9.72 -5.01
C GLN A 247 -11.67 9.70 -4.93
N ALA A 248 -12.28 8.52 -5.09
CA ALA A 248 -13.73 8.38 -4.99
C ALA A 248 -14.26 8.76 -3.60
N ALA A 249 -13.54 8.39 -2.54
CA ALA A 249 -13.91 8.69 -1.16
C ALA A 249 -13.80 10.17 -0.80
N MET A 250 -13.02 10.96 -1.56
CA MET A 250 -12.87 12.42 -1.35
C MET A 250 -13.85 13.25 -2.19
N THR A 251 -14.50 12.67 -3.20
CA THR A 251 -15.43 13.37 -4.10
C THR A 251 -16.91 13.16 -3.77
N GLY A 252 -17.26 12.20 -2.91
CA GLY A 252 -18.60 11.93 -2.39
C GLY A 252 -18.86 12.68 -1.10
#